data_b25160ba74321975e2a109b9d9a9693b
#
_entry.id   b25160ba74321975e2a109b9d9a9693b
#
_cell.length_a   1.000
_cell.length_b   1.000
_cell.length_c   1.000
_cell.angle_alpha   90.00
_cell.angle_beta   90.00
_cell.angle_gamma   90.00
#
_symmetry.space_group_name_H-M   'P 1'
#
loop_
_entity.id
_entity.type
_entity.pdbx_description
1 polymer ?
#
loop_
_entity_poly.entity_id
_entity_poly.type
_entity_poly.pdbx_seq_one_letter_code
_entity_poly.pdbx_strand_id
1 'polypeptide(L)'
;MTRGQWAAAGLVAASLVAGSLSPRPPLREPIRAGGYWILAVDFHVHGFPGDGALPPWLLRDEAARAGLDAFALTNHNRVSTARFARRHAGTPGPIVIVGQEITAQGFHIAAAGLEERVDWTHGAAAAIRAVHAQGGVAIAAHPDRHYTAGWDDGAVALADGYERAHPSMRDPEAGADFATFAARAVALHPGIATIGSSDYHTGLSPGICRTLVLARERSVEGVIAAVRDGRTVAMDMDGRLYGNGDAVRLVREAGFPPPARRPFTPASRTSIAAAVAGLLLLALL
;
A
#
# COMPACT_ATOMS: atom_id res chain seq x y z
N MET A 1 0.02 -16.55 33.09
CA MET A 1 -0.27 -17.13 31.76
C MET A 1 -0.48 -18.64 31.92
N THR A 2 -1.53 -19.16 31.30
CA THR A 2 -1.79 -20.60 31.23
C THR A 2 -0.79 -21.32 30.32
N ARG A 3 -0.72 -22.66 30.37
CA ARG A 3 0.12 -23.44 29.43
C ARG A 3 -0.24 -23.18 27.98
N GLY A 4 -1.53 -22.97 27.66
CA GLY A 4 -2.01 -22.64 26.32
C GLY A 4 -1.53 -21.28 25.87
N GLN A 5 -1.56 -20.24 26.73
CA GLN A 5 -1.05 -18.91 26.41
C GLN A 5 0.46 -18.92 26.15
N TRP A 6 1.24 -19.73 26.88
CA TRP A 6 2.67 -19.92 26.61
C TRP A 6 2.90 -20.62 25.26
N ALA A 7 2.09 -21.65 24.94
CA ALA A 7 2.19 -22.31 23.63
C ALA A 7 1.86 -21.36 22.47
N ALA A 8 0.82 -20.54 22.60
CA ALA A 8 0.46 -19.52 21.62
C ALA A 8 1.58 -18.47 21.44
N ALA A 9 2.14 -17.96 22.55
CA ALA A 9 3.27 -17.04 22.51
C ALA A 9 4.51 -17.67 21.85
N GLY A 10 4.77 -18.95 22.10
CA GLY A 10 5.83 -19.73 21.48
C GLY A 10 5.65 -19.84 19.95
N LEU A 11 4.44 -20.10 19.47
CA LEU A 11 4.14 -20.14 18.03
C LEU A 11 4.34 -18.79 17.35
N VAL A 12 3.89 -17.70 17.99
CA VAL A 12 4.15 -16.35 17.49
C VAL A 12 5.66 -16.07 17.45
N ALA A 13 6.38 -16.38 18.53
CA ALA A 13 7.84 -16.20 18.58
C ALA A 13 8.56 -17.03 17.51
N ALA A 14 8.15 -18.28 17.29
CA ALA A 14 8.71 -19.14 16.25
C ALA A 14 8.45 -18.58 14.85
N SER A 15 7.26 -18.00 14.61
CA SER A 15 6.95 -17.27 13.38
C SER A 15 7.92 -16.10 13.13
N LEU A 16 8.21 -15.32 14.18
CA LEU A 16 9.15 -14.20 14.12
C LEU A 16 10.57 -14.66 13.77
N VAL A 17 11.04 -15.73 14.44
CA VAL A 17 12.39 -16.29 14.22
C VAL A 17 12.51 -16.88 12.81
N ALA A 18 11.52 -17.68 12.37
CA ALA A 18 11.55 -18.29 11.04
C ALA A 18 11.64 -17.21 9.92
N GLY A 19 10.95 -16.10 10.10
CA GLY A 19 11.04 -14.98 9.19
C GLY A 19 12.40 -14.28 9.15
N SER A 20 13.03 -14.11 10.33
CA SER A 20 14.34 -13.44 10.43
C SER A 20 15.51 -14.24 9.85
N LEU A 21 15.32 -15.55 9.67
CA LEU A 21 16.34 -16.46 9.09
C LEU A 21 16.23 -16.55 7.56
N SER A 22 15.25 -15.93 6.94
CA SER A 22 15.09 -15.97 5.48
C SER A 22 16.17 -15.15 4.78
N PRO A 23 16.82 -15.66 3.70
CA PRO A 23 17.74 -14.86 2.91
C PRO A 23 17.04 -13.61 2.36
N ARG A 24 17.69 -12.46 2.51
CA ARG A 24 17.14 -11.22 1.93
C ARG A 24 17.09 -11.32 0.41
N PRO A 25 15.98 -10.96 -0.22
CA PRO A 25 15.87 -10.98 -1.67
C PRO A 25 16.77 -9.91 -2.30
N PRO A 26 17.27 -10.14 -3.53
CA PRO A 26 17.96 -9.10 -4.27
C PRO A 26 16.99 -7.95 -4.57
N LEU A 27 17.50 -6.73 -4.48
CA LEU A 27 16.73 -5.54 -4.85
C LEU A 27 16.71 -5.39 -6.37
N ARG A 28 15.63 -4.83 -6.88
CA ARG A 28 15.55 -4.44 -8.28
C ARG A 28 16.52 -3.29 -8.56
N GLU A 29 17.18 -3.35 -9.72
CA GLU A 29 17.98 -2.21 -10.19
C GLU A 29 17.08 -1.00 -10.42
N PRO A 30 17.48 0.20 -9.95
CA PRO A 30 16.71 1.40 -10.14
C PRO A 30 16.61 1.79 -11.62
N ILE A 31 15.43 2.20 -12.06
CA ILE A 31 15.20 2.72 -13.41
C ILE A 31 15.14 4.25 -13.35
N ARG A 32 15.82 4.91 -14.28
CA ARG A 32 15.80 6.36 -14.43
C ARG A 32 15.47 6.73 -15.86
N ALA A 33 14.45 7.61 -16.05
CA ALA A 33 14.07 8.12 -17.36
C ALA A 33 13.50 9.53 -17.21
N GLY A 34 13.67 10.38 -18.24
CA GLY A 34 13.13 11.75 -18.28
C GLY A 34 13.55 12.64 -17.09
N GLY A 35 14.71 12.37 -16.49
CA GLY A 35 15.17 13.11 -15.30
C GLY A 35 14.59 12.60 -13.96
N TYR A 36 13.74 11.57 -13.97
CA TYR A 36 13.11 10.99 -12.79
C TYR A 36 13.62 9.58 -12.49
N TRP A 37 13.58 9.20 -11.22
CA TRP A 37 13.56 7.82 -10.79
C TRP A 37 12.15 7.26 -10.97
N ILE A 38 12.02 6.12 -11.64
CA ILE A 38 10.75 5.41 -11.74
C ILE A 38 10.71 4.38 -10.61
N LEU A 39 10.00 4.72 -9.53
CA LEU A 39 9.89 3.88 -8.33
C LEU A 39 8.59 3.08 -8.38
N ALA A 40 8.70 1.76 -8.18
CA ALA A 40 7.52 0.92 -7.96
C ALA A 40 7.08 1.04 -6.51
N VAL A 41 5.89 1.57 -6.28
CA VAL A 41 5.34 1.82 -4.95
C VAL A 41 3.98 1.16 -4.80
N ASP A 42 3.74 0.54 -3.65
CA ASP A 42 2.41 0.09 -3.25
C ASP A 42 1.92 0.95 -2.09
N PHE A 43 0.84 1.70 -2.30
CA PHE A 43 0.34 2.65 -1.31
C PHE A 43 -0.68 2.04 -0.34
N HIS A 44 -1.06 0.77 -0.53
CA HIS A 44 -2.09 0.12 0.26
C HIS A 44 -1.69 -1.31 0.60
N VAL A 45 -1.10 -1.47 1.78
CA VAL A 45 -0.56 -2.75 2.24
C VAL A 45 -0.85 -2.95 3.72
N HIS A 46 -1.39 -4.11 4.08
CA HIS A 46 -1.67 -4.49 5.45
C HIS A 46 -0.62 -5.46 5.99
N GLY A 47 -0.32 -5.34 7.28
CA GLY A 47 0.66 -6.17 7.96
C GLY A 47 0.24 -6.58 9.36
N PHE A 48 0.88 -7.64 9.87
CA PHE A 48 0.70 -8.08 11.25
C PHE A 48 1.60 -7.27 12.22
N PRO A 49 1.12 -6.89 13.42
CA PRO A 49 -0.23 -7.05 13.94
C PRO A 49 -1.22 -6.08 13.28
N GLY A 50 -2.29 -6.65 12.76
CA GLY A 50 -3.35 -6.07 11.96
C GLY A 50 -4.04 -7.23 11.27
N ASP A 51 -4.67 -6.97 10.16
CA ASP A 51 -5.36 -7.95 9.31
C ASP A 51 -4.53 -8.43 8.11
N GLY A 52 -3.34 -7.89 7.92
CA GLY A 52 -2.35 -8.45 7.01
C GLY A 52 -1.64 -9.67 7.59
N ALA A 53 -1.35 -10.66 6.73
CA ALA A 53 -0.78 -11.94 7.16
C ALA A 53 0.70 -11.90 7.54
N LEU A 54 1.46 -10.93 7.04
CA LEU A 54 2.91 -10.87 7.21
C LEU A 54 3.35 -9.87 8.28
N PRO A 55 4.28 -10.25 9.17
CA PRO A 55 4.94 -9.30 10.04
C PRO A 55 5.83 -8.34 9.22
N PRO A 56 6.14 -7.13 9.73
CA PRO A 56 6.77 -6.06 8.96
C PRO A 56 8.06 -6.43 8.22
N TRP A 57 8.93 -7.24 8.83
CA TRP A 57 10.20 -7.66 8.20
C TRP A 57 9.98 -8.61 7.03
N LEU A 58 9.06 -9.59 7.13
CA LEU A 58 8.70 -10.47 6.02
C LEU A 58 7.94 -9.74 4.94
N LEU A 59 7.04 -8.83 5.32
CA LEU A 59 6.34 -7.97 4.38
C LEU A 59 7.32 -7.16 3.53
N ARG A 60 8.37 -6.61 4.16
CA ARG A 60 9.42 -5.88 3.47
C ARG A 60 10.22 -6.77 2.50
N ASP A 61 10.53 -8.00 2.91
CA ASP A 61 11.21 -8.96 2.04
C ASP A 61 10.33 -9.39 0.86
N GLU A 62 9.03 -9.61 1.08
CA GLU A 62 8.10 -9.92 0.00
C GLU A 62 7.88 -8.71 -0.93
N ALA A 63 7.85 -7.49 -0.40
CA ALA A 63 7.84 -6.26 -1.21
C ALA A 63 9.08 -6.16 -2.11
N ALA A 64 10.28 -6.44 -1.56
CA ALA A 64 11.52 -6.49 -2.34
C ALA A 64 11.48 -7.58 -3.42
N ARG A 65 10.99 -8.78 -3.10
CA ARG A 65 10.81 -9.88 -4.05
C ARG A 65 9.82 -9.53 -5.16
N ALA A 66 8.78 -8.76 -4.83
CA ALA A 66 7.83 -8.25 -5.81
C ALA A 66 8.44 -7.12 -6.68
N GLY A 67 9.65 -6.66 -6.38
CA GLY A 67 10.34 -5.60 -7.10
C GLY A 67 9.83 -4.20 -6.74
N LEU A 68 9.28 -4.02 -5.53
CA LEU A 68 8.90 -2.71 -5.02
C LEU A 68 10.13 -1.94 -4.52
N ASP A 69 10.17 -0.65 -4.79
CA ASP A 69 11.13 0.30 -4.24
C ASP A 69 10.66 0.91 -2.92
N ALA A 70 9.33 1.00 -2.75
CA ALA A 70 8.69 1.50 -1.54
C ALA A 70 7.31 0.86 -1.33
N PHE A 71 6.82 0.89 -0.10
CA PHE A 71 5.41 0.60 0.20
C PHE A 71 4.92 1.39 1.40
N ALA A 72 3.66 1.78 1.40
CA ALA A 72 3.00 2.34 2.56
C ALA A 72 2.32 1.21 3.34
N LEU A 73 2.66 1.08 4.62
CA LEU A 73 1.98 0.14 5.52
C LEU A 73 0.80 0.87 6.16
N THR A 74 -0.41 0.46 5.76
CA THR A 74 -1.66 1.22 5.95
C THR A 74 -2.72 0.44 6.73
N ASN A 75 -2.35 -0.26 7.78
CA ASN A 75 -3.32 -0.98 8.62
C ASN A 75 -4.50 -0.08 9.02
N HIS A 76 -5.71 -0.66 9.12
CA HIS A 76 -6.94 0.04 9.46
C HIS A 76 -6.81 0.88 10.74
N ASN A 77 -7.05 2.16 10.61
CA ASN A 77 -7.17 3.15 11.69
C ASN A 77 -6.02 3.16 12.71
N ARG A 78 -4.78 2.78 12.29
CA ARG A 78 -3.59 2.77 13.15
C ARG A 78 -2.30 2.96 12.36
N VAL A 79 -1.32 3.58 13.01
CA VAL A 79 0.03 3.81 12.45
C VAL A 79 1.14 3.07 13.22
N SER A 80 0.80 2.39 14.32
CA SER A 80 1.80 1.78 15.21
C SER A 80 2.65 0.72 14.52
N THR A 81 2.05 -0.18 13.74
CA THR A 81 2.74 -1.22 12.97
C THR A 81 3.65 -0.60 11.92
N ALA A 82 3.18 0.43 11.20
CA ALA A 82 3.96 1.14 10.19
C ALA A 82 5.16 1.88 10.79
N ARG A 83 4.97 2.58 11.91
CA ARG A 83 6.05 3.26 12.65
C ARG A 83 7.11 2.27 13.15
N PHE A 84 6.67 1.12 13.67
CA PHE A 84 7.58 0.04 14.04
C PHE A 84 8.34 -0.47 12.82
N ALA A 85 7.66 -0.76 11.72
CA ALA A 85 8.27 -1.22 10.47
C ALA A 85 9.34 -0.25 9.96
N ARG A 86 9.02 1.05 9.87
CA ARG A 86 9.95 2.10 9.43
C ARG A 86 11.18 2.17 10.34
N ARG A 87 10.99 2.17 11.66
CA ARG A 87 12.10 2.26 12.63
C ARG A 87 13.07 1.08 12.54
N HIS A 88 12.57 -0.11 12.20
CA HIS A 88 13.35 -1.35 12.14
C HIS A 88 13.64 -1.81 10.71
N ALA A 89 13.29 -0.99 9.71
CA ALA A 89 13.60 -1.26 8.32
C ALA A 89 15.11 -1.09 8.08
N GLY A 90 15.88 -2.15 8.24
CA GLY A 90 17.31 -2.11 7.91
C GLY A 90 17.58 -1.71 6.46
N THR A 91 18.80 -1.31 6.14
CA THR A 91 19.28 -1.05 4.77
C THR A 91 20.21 -2.16 4.32
N PRO A 92 20.26 -2.53 3.02
CA PRO A 92 19.38 -2.06 1.94
C PRO A 92 17.98 -2.71 1.96
N GLY A 93 16.99 -2.11 1.28
CA GLY A 93 15.65 -2.66 1.09
C GLY A 93 14.64 -1.61 0.64
N PRO A 94 13.38 -2.00 0.38
CA PRO A 94 12.32 -1.07 0.07
C PRO A 94 12.11 -0.03 1.17
N ILE A 95 11.78 1.19 0.76
CA ILE A 95 11.42 2.29 1.66
C ILE A 95 10.08 1.94 2.31
N VAL A 96 10.01 2.01 3.65
CA VAL A 96 8.77 1.86 4.40
C VAL A 96 8.18 3.23 4.67
N ILE A 97 7.02 3.50 4.11
CA ILE A 97 6.26 4.73 4.32
C ILE A 97 5.24 4.46 5.44
N VAL A 98 5.21 5.32 6.44
CA VAL A 98 4.19 5.23 7.48
C VAL A 98 2.86 5.68 6.90
N GLY A 99 1.86 4.82 7.02
CA GLY A 99 0.52 5.08 6.51
C GLY A 99 -0.56 4.57 7.46
N GLN A 100 -1.78 4.84 7.06
CA GLN A 100 -3.01 4.41 7.70
C GLN A 100 -4.06 4.25 6.62
N GLU A 101 -4.75 3.13 6.57
CA GLU A 101 -6.04 3.12 5.92
C GLU A 101 -7.07 3.72 6.89
N ILE A 102 -7.54 4.91 6.57
CA ILE A 102 -8.60 5.58 7.31
C ILE A 102 -9.91 4.94 6.88
N THR A 103 -10.43 4.08 7.73
CA THR A 103 -11.61 3.25 7.47
C THR A 103 -12.80 3.79 8.24
N ALA A 104 -13.79 4.27 7.51
CA ALA A 104 -15.06 4.77 8.03
C ALA A 104 -16.22 4.21 7.22
N GLN A 105 -17.44 4.33 7.76
CA GLN A 105 -18.63 3.97 7.00
C GLN A 105 -18.77 4.90 5.78
N GLY A 106 -18.70 4.31 4.58
CA GLY A 106 -18.91 5.01 3.31
C GLY A 106 -17.67 5.68 2.72
N PHE A 107 -16.49 5.62 3.35
CA PHE A 107 -15.24 6.03 2.71
C PHE A 107 -14.02 5.33 3.29
N HIS A 108 -13.06 5.02 2.43
CA HIS A 108 -11.73 4.58 2.83
C HIS A 108 -10.68 5.48 2.19
N ILE A 109 -9.62 5.80 2.95
CA ILE A 109 -8.49 6.63 2.50
C ILE A 109 -7.19 5.90 2.82
N ALA A 110 -6.43 5.53 1.81
CA ALA A 110 -5.05 5.11 1.99
C ALA A 110 -4.19 6.38 2.18
N ALA A 111 -3.89 6.72 3.43
CA ALA A 111 -3.06 7.85 3.78
C ALA A 111 -1.60 7.42 3.92
N ALA A 112 -0.65 8.17 3.34
CA ALA A 112 0.77 7.87 3.37
C ALA A 112 1.60 9.11 3.75
N GLY A 113 2.75 8.90 4.41
CA GLY A 113 3.60 9.97 4.89
C GLY A 113 3.17 10.55 6.24
N LEU A 114 2.61 9.71 7.10
CA LEU A 114 2.11 10.10 8.42
C LEU A 114 3.17 9.96 9.51
N GLU A 115 3.05 10.77 10.55
CA GLU A 115 3.75 10.58 11.83
C GLU A 115 2.79 10.08 12.92
N GLU A 116 1.55 10.56 12.93
CA GLU A 116 0.54 10.23 13.93
C GLU A 116 -0.76 9.74 13.29
N ARG A 117 -1.56 9.02 14.07
CA ARG A 117 -2.87 8.53 13.64
C ARG A 117 -3.81 9.68 13.31
N VAL A 118 -4.52 9.56 12.19
CA VAL A 118 -5.57 10.48 11.77
C VAL A 118 -6.93 10.01 12.29
N ASP A 119 -7.73 10.93 12.83
CA ASP A 119 -9.13 10.68 13.19
C ASP A 119 -10.03 10.79 11.96
N TRP A 120 -11.02 9.90 11.88
CA TRP A 120 -11.96 9.78 10.75
C TRP A 120 -13.40 10.16 11.10
N THR A 121 -13.69 10.48 12.36
CA THR A 121 -15.06 10.69 12.86
C THR A 121 -15.73 11.95 12.32
N HIS A 122 -14.94 12.87 11.74
CA HIS A 122 -15.42 14.13 11.18
C HIS A 122 -15.57 14.12 9.64
N GLY A 123 -15.58 12.93 9.02
CA GLY A 123 -15.77 12.75 7.58
C GLY A 123 -14.50 12.85 6.74
N ALA A 124 -14.62 12.49 5.45
CA ALA A 124 -13.49 12.35 4.54
C ALA A 124 -12.69 13.64 4.37
N ALA A 125 -13.36 14.77 4.12
CA ALA A 125 -12.68 16.06 3.93
C ALA A 125 -11.87 16.52 5.15
N ALA A 126 -12.36 16.25 6.37
CA ALA A 126 -11.64 16.57 7.61
C ALA A 126 -10.41 15.64 7.78
N ALA A 127 -10.57 14.35 7.50
CA ALA A 127 -9.48 13.38 7.55
C ALA A 127 -8.37 13.73 6.53
N ILE A 128 -8.72 14.11 5.29
CA ILE A 128 -7.75 14.54 4.27
C ILE A 128 -6.96 15.76 4.76
N ARG A 129 -7.62 16.78 5.30
CA ARG A 129 -6.93 17.96 5.86
C ARG A 129 -5.99 17.60 7.00
N ALA A 130 -6.35 16.63 7.84
CA ALA A 130 -5.47 16.15 8.92
C ALA A 130 -4.26 15.36 8.39
N VAL A 131 -4.40 14.63 7.27
CA VAL A 131 -3.29 14.02 6.54
C VAL A 131 -2.35 15.11 5.99
N HIS A 132 -2.90 16.14 5.33
CA HIS A 132 -2.14 17.25 4.77
C HIS A 132 -1.39 18.04 5.84
N ALA A 133 -1.99 18.24 7.02
CA ALA A 133 -1.35 18.92 8.15
C ALA A 133 -0.08 18.19 8.65
N GLN A 134 0.02 16.89 8.42
CA GLN A 134 1.23 16.10 8.70
C GLN A 134 2.22 16.04 7.53
N GLY A 135 1.91 16.67 6.41
CA GLY A 135 2.72 16.58 5.20
C GLY A 135 2.51 15.31 4.39
N GLY A 136 1.51 14.49 4.71
CA GLY A 136 1.14 13.28 4.01
C GLY A 136 0.30 13.51 2.76
N VAL A 137 -0.07 12.42 2.08
CA VAL A 137 -1.01 12.37 0.95
C VAL A 137 -2.17 11.47 1.26
N ALA A 138 -3.36 11.83 0.77
CA ALA A 138 -4.61 11.13 0.96
C ALA A 138 -5.12 10.57 -0.38
N ILE A 139 -5.25 9.25 -0.46
CA ILE A 139 -5.63 8.52 -1.67
C ILE A 139 -7.00 7.88 -1.44
N ALA A 140 -7.98 8.12 -2.31
CA ALA A 140 -9.25 7.39 -2.27
C ALA A 140 -9.00 5.90 -2.53
N ALA A 141 -9.19 5.08 -1.49
CA ALA A 141 -8.92 3.65 -1.55
C ALA A 141 -10.12 2.90 -2.13
N HIS A 142 -9.86 1.93 -3.03
CA HIS A 142 -10.82 1.04 -3.70
C HIS A 142 -12.24 1.66 -3.82
N PRO A 143 -12.40 2.78 -4.59
CA PRO A 143 -13.60 3.60 -4.61
C PRO A 143 -14.74 2.93 -5.40
N ASP A 144 -15.24 1.79 -4.90
CA ASP A 144 -16.46 1.15 -5.36
C ASP A 144 -17.69 1.70 -4.63
N ARG A 145 -18.88 1.27 -5.05
CA ARG A 145 -20.17 1.74 -4.51
C ARG A 145 -20.33 1.61 -3.00
N HIS A 146 -19.60 0.70 -2.36
CA HIS A 146 -19.67 0.46 -0.92
C HIS A 146 -18.91 1.52 -0.12
N TYR A 147 -17.89 2.15 -0.74
CA TYR A 147 -16.96 3.07 -0.09
C TYR A 147 -16.95 4.47 -0.70
N THR A 148 -18.02 4.86 -1.43
CA THR A 148 -18.09 6.17 -2.09
C THR A 148 -19.14 7.12 -1.51
N ALA A 149 -20.05 6.64 -0.65
CA ALA A 149 -21.12 7.45 -0.08
C ALA A 149 -20.63 8.62 0.81
N GLY A 150 -19.46 8.48 1.44
CA GLY A 150 -18.83 9.51 2.25
C GLY A 150 -17.89 10.47 1.47
N TRP A 151 -17.77 10.31 0.16
CA TRP A 151 -16.98 11.16 -0.71
C TRP A 151 -17.86 12.22 -1.37
N ASP A 152 -18.03 13.38 -0.74
CA ASP A 152 -18.62 14.55 -1.41
C ASP A 152 -17.62 15.18 -2.39
N ASP A 153 -18.06 16.15 -3.20
CA ASP A 153 -17.20 16.80 -4.19
C ASP A 153 -16.04 17.58 -3.55
N GLY A 154 -16.27 18.11 -2.34
CA GLY A 154 -15.23 18.79 -1.57
C GLY A 154 -14.13 17.84 -1.11
N ALA A 155 -14.48 16.63 -0.66
CA ALA A 155 -13.52 15.61 -0.28
C ALA A 155 -12.74 15.08 -1.50
N VAL A 156 -13.44 14.83 -2.63
CA VAL A 156 -12.79 14.39 -3.88
C VAL A 156 -11.82 15.45 -4.41
N ALA A 157 -12.20 16.73 -4.37
CA ALA A 157 -11.33 17.83 -4.83
C ALA A 157 -10.08 18.02 -3.94
N LEU A 158 -10.14 17.61 -2.68
CA LEU A 158 -9.01 17.66 -1.73
C LEU A 158 -8.08 16.45 -1.83
N ALA A 159 -8.54 15.32 -2.38
CA ALA A 159 -7.72 14.11 -2.47
C ALA A 159 -6.50 14.32 -3.35
N ASP A 160 -5.35 13.75 -2.97
CA ASP A 160 -4.11 13.77 -3.74
C ASP A 160 -4.08 12.68 -4.81
N GLY A 161 -4.85 11.62 -4.62
CA GLY A 161 -4.91 10.49 -5.53
C GLY A 161 -6.16 9.64 -5.37
N TYR A 162 -6.35 8.73 -6.31
CA TYR A 162 -7.39 7.68 -6.25
C TYR A 162 -6.85 6.36 -6.81
N GLU A 163 -7.28 5.26 -6.24
CA GLU A 163 -6.95 3.95 -6.77
C GLU A 163 -7.68 3.70 -8.08
N ARG A 164 -6.90 3.49 -9.16
CA ARG A 164 -7.38 3.19 -10.51
C ARG A 164 -7.04 1.76 -10.92
N ALA A 165 -6.01 1.18 -10.31
CA ALA A 165 -5.60 -0.21 -10.50
C ALA A 165 -5.62 -0.94 -9.15
N HIS A 166 -6.52 -1.89 -9.01
CA HIS A 166 -6.76 -2.63 -7.76
C HIS A 166 -7.22 -4.07 -8.10
N PRO A 167 -6.92 -5.10 -7.27
CA PRO A 167 -7.34 -6.47 -7.53
C PRO A 167 -8.85 -6.68 -7.67
N SER A 168 -9.68 -5.91 -6.95
CA SER A 168 -11.15 -5.98 -7.03
C SER A 168 -11.71 -5.57 -8.39
N MET A 169 -10.96 -4.84 -9.21
CA MET A 169 -11.38 -4.48 -10.58
C MET A 169 -11.56 -5.68 -11.53
N ARG A 170 -11.21 -6.88 -11.10
CA ARG A 170 -11.57 -8.10 -11.83
C ARG A 170 -13.06 -8.38 -11.82
N ASP A 171 -13.76 -7.89 -10.82
CA ASP A 171 -15.20 -7.80 -10.83
C ASP A 171 -15.61 -6.65 -11.78
N PRO A 172 -16.44 -6.93 -12.81
CA PRO A 172 -16.83 -5.90 -13.78
C PRO A 172 -17.62 -4.75 -13.18
N GLU A 173 -18.41 -5.00 -12.12
CA GLU A 173 -19.19 -3.95 -11.45
C GLU A 173 -18.26 -3.03 -10.66
N ALA A 174 -17.34 -3.59 -9.88
CA ALA A 174 -16.32 -2.82 -9.19
C ALA A 174 -15.47 -2.02 -10.20
N GLY A 175 -15.07 -2.63 -11.31
CA GLY A 175 -14.33 -1.95 -12.36
C GLY A 175 -15.08 -0.74 -12.95
N ALA A 176 -16.40 -0.82 -13.12
CA ALA A 176 -17.23 0.29 -13.55
C ALA A 176 -17.33 1.41 -12.50
N ASP A 177 -17.44 1.05 -11.21
CA ASP A 177 -17.45 2.00 -10.10
C ASP A 177 -16.11 2.78 -10.01
N PHE A 178 -14.97 2.09 -10.12
CA PHE A 178 -13.64 2.73 -10.19
C PHE A 178 -13.51 3.70 -11.38
N ALA A 179 -14.05 3.33 -12.54
CA ALA A 179 -14.03 4.20 -13.71
C ALA A 179 -14.90 5.45 -13.50
N THR A 180 -16.06 5.30 -12.88
CA THR A 180 -16.98 6.40 -12.54
C THR A 180 -16.34 7.36 -11.53
N PHE A 181 -15.74 6.83 -10.46
CA PHE A 181 -15.02 7.65 -9.48
C PHE A 181 -13.83 8.38 -10.13
N ALA A 182 -13.07 7.70 -10.98
CA ALA A 182 -11.94 8.28 -11.70
C ALA A 182 -12.36 9.48 -12.57
N ALA A 183 -13.46 9.34 -13.32
CA ALA A 183 -13.98 10.42 -14.14
C ALA A 183 -14.38 11.65 -13.30
N ARG A 184 -15.07 11.41 -12.16
CA ARG A 184 -15.42 12.46 -11.20
C ARG A 184 -14.19 13.12 -10.58
N ALA A 185 -13.21 12.32 -10.15
CA ALA A 185 -11.99 12.82 -9.53
C ALA A 185 -11.18 13.71 -10.47
N VAL A 186 -10.99 13.29 -11.73
CA VAL A 186 -10.29 14.07 -12.74
C VAL A 186 -11.05 15.35 -13.10
N ALA A 187 -12.38 15.34 -13.13
CA ALA A 187 -13.19 16.54 -13.39
C ALA A 187 -13.06 17.58 -12.27
N LEU A 188 -12.97 17.16 -11.01
CA LEU A 188 -12.87 18.04 -9.83
C LEU A 188 -11.42 18.46 -9.54
N HIS A 189 -10.45 17.62 -9.88
CA HIS A 189 -9.03 17.83 -9.64
C HIS A 189 -8.20 17.31 -10.84
N PRO A 190 -8.02 18.09 -11.92
CA PRO A 190 -7.39 17.62 -13.17
C PRO A 190 -5.95 17.10 -13.03
N GLY A 191 -5.24 17.46 -11.96
CA GLY A 191 -3.87 17.01 -11.65
C GLY A 191 -3.80 15.84 -10.66
N ILE A 192 -4.93 15.26 -10.28
CA ILE A 192 -4.98 14.20 -9.26
C ILE A 192 -4.16 12.97 -9.66
N ALA A 193 -3.42 12.39 -8.70
CA ALA A 193 -2.59 11.22 -8.93
C ALA A 193 -3.41 9.96 -9.22
N THR A 194 -2.98 9.21 -10.24
CA THR A 194 -3.56 7.91 -10.57
C THR A 194 -2.73 6.82 -9.89
N ILE A 195 -3.35 6.05 -8.98
CA ILE A 195 -2.71 5.12 -8.08
C ILE A 195 -3.07 3.67 -8.42
N GLY A 196 -2.08 2.79 -8.34
CA GLY A 196 -2.26 1.34 -8.31
C GLY A 196 -1.81 0.81 -6.96
N SER A 197 -2.62 -0.03 -6.34
CA SER A 197 -2.35 -0.61 -5.01
C SER A 197 -2.86 -2.03 -4.93
N SER A 198 -2.23 -2.84 -4.07
CA SER A 198 -2.60 -4.25 -3.94
C SER A 198 -3.67 -4.52 -2.91
N ASP A 199 -3.86 -3.62 -1.96
CA ASP A 199 -4.67 -3.87 -0.76
C ASP A 199 -4.32 -5.23 -0.13
N TYR A 200 -2.98 -5.42 0.04
CA TYR A 200 -2.44 -6.69 0.46
C TYR A 200 -2.88 -7.03 1.88
N HIS A 201 -3.60 -8.12 2.04
CA HIS A 201 -3.89 -8.76 3.32
C HIS A 201 -3.27 -10.14 3.36
N THR A 202 -3.66 -11.01 2.40
CA THR A 202 -3.20 -12.39 2.25
C THR A 202 -3.51 -12.90 0.83
N GLY A 203 -2.89 -14.00 0.41
CA GLY A 203 -3.24 -14.69 -0.84
C GLY A 203 -2.66 -14.13 -2.14
N LEU A 204 -2.48 -12.82 -2.25
CA LEU A 204 -1.79 -12.16 -3.36
C LEU A 204 -0.45 -11.59 -2.89
N SER A 205 0.44 -11.25 -3.83
CA SER A 205 1.71 -10.57 -3.48
C SER A 205 1.47 -9.07 -3.26
N PRO A 206 2.17 -8.43 -2.30
CA PRO A 206 2.24 -6.97 -2.27
C PRO A 206 2.70 -6.46 -3.64
N GLY A 207 2.17 -5.32 -4.08
CA GLY A 207 2.50 -4.71 -5.35
C GLY A 207 2.01 -5.46 -6.59
N ILE A 208 1.01 -6.35 -6.48
CA ILE A 208 0.40 -7.02 -7.65
C ILE A 208 -0.35 -6.02 -8.54
N CYS A 209 -0.95 -5.00 -7.97
CA CYS A 209 -1.19 -3.71 -8.59
C CYS A 209 -0.25 -2.72 -7.89
N ARG A 210 0.28 -1.75 -8.62
CA ARG A 210 1.30 -0.84 -8.09
C ARG A 210 1.27 0.51 -8.78
N THR A 211 1.86 1.49 -8.13
CA THR A 211 2.08 2.81 -8.71
C THR A 211 3.53 2.94 -9.17
N LEU A 212 3.73 3.40 -10.37
CA LEU A 212 5.03 3.84 -10.87
C LEU A 212 5.14 5.35 -10.63
N VAL A 213 5.92 5.70 -9.63
CA VAL A 213 6.10 7.08 -9.16
C VAL A 213 7.31 7.70 -9.84
N LEU A 214 7.11 8.83 -10.53
CA LEU A 214 8.17 9.60 -11.18
C LEU A 214 8.76 10.58 -10.15
N ALA A 215 9.65 10.07 -9.31
CA ALA A 215 10.25 10.81 -8.20
C ALA A 215 11.56 11.51 -8.61
N ARG A 216 11.82 12.69 -8.05
CA ARG A 216 13.10 13.38 -8.26
C ARG A 216 14.21 12.79 -7.41
N GLU A 217 13.84 12.18 -6.27
CA GLU A 217 14.76 11.51 -5.35
C GLU A 217 14.12 10.23 -4.79
N ARG A 218 14.97 9.31 -4.35
CA ARG A 218 14.56 8.01 -3.79
C ARG A 218 14.40 8.13 -2.28
N SER A 219 13.37 8.87 -1.86
CA SER A 219 13.04 9.13 -0.46
C SER A 219 11.53 9.11 -0.25
N VAL A 220 11.07 9.11 1.00
CA VAL A 220 9.65 9.26 1.33
C VAL A 220 9.14 10.59 0.80
N GLU A 221 9.90 11.66 1.00
CA GLU A 221 9.58 13.02 0.58
C GLU A 221 9.45 13.12 -0.94
N GLY A 222 10.36 12.46 -1.68
CA GLY A 222 10.32 12.38 -3.14
C GLY A 222 9.10 11.65 -3.67
N VAL A 223 8.67 10.58 -3.00
CA VAL A 223 7.45 9.82 -3.32
C VAL A 223 6.22 10.68 -3.05
N ILE A 224 6.11 11.29 -1.87
CA ILE A 224 4.97 12.14 -1.48
C ILE A 224 4.85 13.35 -2.42
N ALA A 225 5.96 14.04 -2.72
CA ALA A 225 5.97 15.16 -3.66
C ALA A 225 5.52 14.75 -5.07
N ALA A 226 5.92 13.57 -5.54
CA ALA A 226 5.49 13.08 -6.84
C ALA A 226 3.99 12.76 -6.89
N VAL A 227 3.41 12.23 -5.81
CA VAL A 227 1.95 12.01 -5.71
C VAL A 227 1.20 13.34 -5.77
N ARG A 228 1.60 14.33 -4.97
CA ARG A 228 1.00 15.68 -4.98
C ARG A 228 1.04 16.37 -6.34
N ASP A 229 2.12 16.14 -7.08
CA ASP A 229 2.29 16.71 -8.42
C ASP A 229 1.62 15.86 -9.53
N GLY A 230 0.87 14.80 -9.20
CA GLY A 230 0.24 13.90 -10.16
C GLY A 230 1.23 13.12 -11.04
N ARG A 231 2.52 13.04 -10.65
CA ARG A 231 3.58 12.34 -11.39
C ARG A 231 3.58 10.85 -11.07
N THR A 232 2.47 10.20 -11.40
CA THR A 232 2.22 8.80 -11.12
C THR A 232 1.57 8.09 -12.32
N VAL A 233 1.82 6.79 -12.42
CA VAL A 233 1.19 5.89 -13.37
C VAL A 233 0.76 4.64 -12.59
N ALA A 234 -0.53 4.35 -12.58
CA ALA A 234 -1.02 3.09 -12.02
C ALA A 234 -0.73 1.93 -12.97
N MET A 235 -0.31 0.80 -12.43
CA MET A 235 -0.14 -0.45 -13.17
C MET A 235 -0.99 -1.53 -12.54
N ASP A 236 -1.87 -2.15 -13.32
CA ASP A 236 -2.67 -3.28 -12.86
C ASP A 236 -1.88 -4.61 -12.89
N MET A 237 -2.52 -5.67 -12.42
CA MET A 237 -1.90 -6.99 -12.32
C MET A 237 -1.58 -7.65 -13.68
N ASP A 238 -2.13 -7.12 -14.76
CA ASP A 238 -1.88 -7.57 -16.13
C ASP A 238 -0.85 -6.66 -16.85
N GLY A 239 -0.33 -5.65 -16.15
CA GLY A 239 0.67 -4.70 -16.66
C GLY A 239 0.07 -3.56 -17.48
N ARG A 240 -1.26 -3.37 -17.47
CA ARG A 240 -1.88 -2.21 -18.12
C ARG A 240 -1.60 -0.96 -17.31
N LEU A 241 -1.35 0.14 -18.01
CA LEU A 241 -0.96 1.41 -17.45
C LEU A 241 -2.11 2.42 -17.54
N TYR A 242 -2.33 3.19 -16.44
CA TYR A 242 -3.35 4.22 -16.32
C TYR A 242 -2.70 5.50 -15.76
N GLY A 243 -3.03 6.65 -16.30
CA GLY A 243 -2.50 7.94 -15.86
C GLY A 243 -2.36 8.95 -16.99
N ASN A 244 -1.62 10.01 -16.76
CA ASN A 244 -1.31 11.01 -17.76
C ASN A 244 -0.55 10.38 -18.95
N GLY A 245 -0.93 10.73 -20.18
CA GLY A 245 -0.39 10.12 -21.39
C GLY A 245 1.13 10.24 -21.54
N ASP A 246 1.72 11.38 -21.14
CA ASP A 246 3.17 11.60 -21.21
C ASP A 246 3.91 10.75 -20.17
N ALA A 247 3.37 10.66 -18.96
CA ALA A 247 3.91 9.80 -17.91
C ALA A 247 3.82 8.32 -18.30
N VAL A 248 2.69 7.87 -18.85
CA VAL A 248 2.50 6.51 -19.37
C VAL A 248 3.49 6.19 -20.49
N ARG A 249 3.70 7.13 -21.43
CA ARG A 249 4.68 6.96 -22.52
C ARG A 249 6.08 6.80 -21.95
N LEU A 250 6.50 7.68 -21.02
CA LEU A 250 7.81 7.63 -20.40
C LEU A 250 8.08 6.29 -19.71
N VAL A 251 7.10 5.80 -18.94
CA VAL A 251 7.20 4.50 -18.24
C VAL A 251 7.31 3.34 -19.24
N ARG A 252 6.54 3.38 -20.33
CA ARG A 252 6.57 2.35 -21.37
C ARG A 252 7.90 2.31 -22.09
N GLU A 253 8.43 3.48 -22.46
CA GLU A 253 9.74 3.62 -23.11
C GLU A 253 10.88 3.18 -22.19
N ALA A 254 10.75 3.39 -20.87
CA ALA A 254 11.71 2.91 -19.89
C ALA A 254 11.67 1.38 -19.69
N GLY A 255 10.72 0.67 -20.30
CA GLY A 255 10.63 -0.78 -20.25
C GLY A 255 10.33 -1.35 -18.87
N PHE A 256 9.51 -0.65 -18.06
CA PHE A 256 9.20 -1.14 -16.72
C PHE A 256 8.44 -2.47 -16.77
N PRO A 257 8.92 -3.54 -16.07
CA PRO A 257 8.33 -4.86 -16.19
C PRO A 257 6.95 -4.93 -15.51
N PRO A 258 6.03 -5.76 -16.04
CA PRO A 258 4.76 -6.01 -15.37
C PRO A 258 4.95 -6.72 -14.02
N PRO A 259 3.95 -6.66 -13.12
CA PRO A 259 3.99 -7.37 -11.86
C PRO A 259 4.06 -8.88 -12.07
N ALA A 260 4.94 -9.55 -11.33
CA ALA A 260 5.02 -11.00 -11.36
C ALA A 260 4.27 -11.59 -10.17
N ARG A 261 3.33 -12.52 -10.42
CA ARG A 261 2.75 -13.35 -9.36
C ARG A 261 3.80 -14.33 -8.87
N ARG A 262 4.21 -14.18 -7.62
CA ARG A 262 5.18 -15.08 -7.01
C ARG A 262 4.57 -15.74 -5.77
N PRO A 263 4.73 -17.06 -5.62
CA PRO A 263 4.31 -17.72 -4.38
C PRO A 263 5.18 -17.21 -3.22
N PHE A 264 4.58 -17.13 -2.03
CA PHE A 264 5.36 -16.84 -0.83
C PHE A 264 6.49 -17.83 -0.62
N THR A 265 7.59 -17.37 -0.03
CA THR A 265 8.70 -18.23 0.34
C THR A 265 8.24 -19.31 1.35
N PRO A 266 8.95 -20.43 1.46
CA PRO A 266 8.69 -21.39 2.54
C PRO A 266 8.74 -20.73 3.92
N ALA A 267 9.68 -19.80 4.15
CA ALA A 267 9.78 -19.04 5.42
C ALA A 267 8.54 -18.17 5.66
N SER A 268 8.07 -17.44 4.63
CA SER A 268 6.85 -16.63 4.75
C SER A 268 5.62 -17.51 5.01
N ARG A 269 5.48 -18.65 4.32
CA ARG A 269 4.38 -19.59 4.57
C ARG A 269 4.41 -20.16 5.98
N THR A 270 5.59 -20.56 6.48
CA THR A 270 5.76 -21.07 7.83
C THR A 270 5.42 -19.99 8.87
N SER A 271 5.87 -18.76 8.64
CA SER A 271 5.57 -17.63 9.52
C SER A 271 4.06 -17.34 9.58
N ILE A 272 3.39 -17.29 8.42
CA ILE A 272 1.93 -17.11 8.34
C ILE A 272 1.22 -18.24 9.10
N ALA A 273 1.56 -19.49 8.82
CA ALA A 273 0.92 -20.66 9.46
C ALA A 273 1.10 -20.64 10.99
N ALA A 274 2.29 -20.33 11.49
CA ALA A 274 2.58 -20.24 12.90
C ALA A 274 1.85 -19.06 13.57
N ALA A 275 1.77 -17.91 12.91
CA ALA A 275 1.02 -16.75 13.42
C ALA A 275 -0.48 -17.04 13.51
N VAL A 276 -1.07 -17.62 12.45
CA VAL A 276 -2.48 -18.02 12.43
C VAL A 276 -2.78 -19.05 13.52
N ALA A 277 -1.95 -20.10 13.66
CA ALA A 277 -2.12 -21.11 14.68
C ALA A 277 -2.04 -20.51 16.11
N GLY A 278 -1.09 -19.60 16.33
CA GLY A 278 -0.97 -18.87 17.60
C GLY A 278 -2.19 -18.02 17.95
N LEU A 279 -2.73 -17.29 16.94
CA LEU A 279 -3.94 -16.47 17.11
C LEU A 279 -5.19 -17.32 17.38
N LEU A 280 -5.37 -18.42 16.63
CA LEU A 280 -6.47 -19.36 16.87
C LEU A 280 -6.40 -19.96 18.27
N LEU A 281 -5.21 -20.35 18.71
CA LEU A 281 -5.03 -20.89 20.07
C LEU A 281 -5.35 -19.82 21.14
N LEU A 282 -4.98 -18.56 20.91
CA LEU A 282 -5.34 -17.46 21.84
C LEU A 282 -6.84 -17.20 21.88
N ALA A 283 -7.54 -17.35 20.76
CA ALA A 283 -9.00 -17.16 20.70
C ALA A 283 -9.80 -18.28 21.36
N LEU A 284 -9.19 -19.46 21.56
CA LEU A 284 -9.80 -20.63 22.21
C LEU A 284 -9.51 -20.71 23.72
N LEU A 285 -8.71 -19.80 24.26
CA LEU A 285 -8.29 -19.73 25.67
C LEU A 285 -8.89 -18.56 26.41
#